data_8bb0c6f4901026206bf5d3f4fac86f90
#
_entry.id   8bb0c6f4901026206bf5d3f4fac86f90
#
_cell.length_a   1.000
_cell.length_b   1.000
_cell.length_c   1.000
_cell.angle_alpha   90.00
_cell.angle_beta   90.00
_cell.angle_gamma   90.00
#
_symmetry.space_group_name_H-M   'P 1'
#
loop_
_entity.id
_entity.type
_entity.pdbx_description
1 polymer ?
#
loop_
_entity_poly.entity_id
_entity_poly.type
_entity_poly.pdbx_seq_one_letter_code
_entity_poly.pdbx_strand_id
1 'polypeptide(L)'
;AVPGDWQAGLVEPDEDASGMVTFDPETQEGFMLIKGLKPNDPRRELYQLWIWDQDREPDPANPSPLADNVHPVDGGVFDVSAEGEAIIPIDAKLVIGKPYLFAVTVERPGGVAKSDKSQVPIIAQPKPDA
;
A
#
# COMPACT_ATOMS: atom_id res chain seq x y z
N ALA A 1 9.78 -5.86 -13.13
CA ALA A 1 8.83 -5.81 -12.02
C ALA A 1 9.57 -5.60 -10.71
N VAL A 2 8.90 -4.98 -9.75
CA VAL A 2 9.45 -4.74 -8.41
C VAL A 2 8.64 -5.60 -7.43
N PRO A 3 9.16 -6.77 -7.02
CA PRO A 3 8.47 -7.62 -6.05
C PRO A 3 8.73 -7.17 -4.61
N GLY A 4 7.80 -7.46 -3.72
CA GLY A 4 7.95 -7.24 -2.29
C GLY A 4 7.03 -8.18 -1.52
N ASP A 5 7.41 -8.50 -0.29
CA ASP A 5 6.57 -9.29 0.59
C ASP A 5 5.89 -8.39 1.61
N TRP A 6 4.62 -8.64 1.88
CA TRP A 6 3.88 -7.93 2.92
C TRP A 6 4.36 -8.39 4.30
N GLN A 7 4.46 -7.43 5.22
CA GLN A 7 4.84 -7.66 6.61
C GLN A 7 4.02 -6.74 7.51
N ALA A 8 4.13 -6.93 8.82
CA ALA A 8 3.43 -6.10 9.80
C ALA A 8 3.65 -4.61 9.52
N GLY A 9 2.59 -3.84 9.64
CA GLY A 9 2.58 -2.41 9.32
C GLY A 9 3.28 -1.54 10.35
N LEU A 10 3.24 -0.23 10.11
CA LEU A 10 3.91 0.78 10.93
C LEU A 10 3.04 1.30 12.07
N VAL A 11 1.74 1.34 11.87
CA VAL A 11 0.77 1.87 12.85
C VAL A 11 -0.37 0.89 12.97
N GLU A 12 -0.66 0.45 14.19
CA GLU A 12 -1.64 -0.59 14.46
C GLU A 12 -1.45 -1.82 13.55
N PRO A 13 -0.26 -2.43 13.58
CA PRO A 13 0.06 -3.52 12.66
C PRO A 13 -0.82 -4.74 12.85
N ASP A 14 -1.17 -5.40 11.73
CA ASP A 14 -1.82 -6.69 11.73
C ASP A 14 -0.76 -7.77 11.48
N GLU A 15 -0.28 -8.41 12.53
CA GLU A 15 0.81 -9.37 12.46
C GLU A 15 0.43 -10.69 11.78
N ASP A 16 -0.88 -10.95 11.66
CA ASP A 16 -1.38 -12.14 10.95
C ASP A 16 -1.41 -11.93 9.43
N ALA A 17 -1.28 -10.68 8.98
CA ALA A 17 -1.33 -10.37 7.55
C ALA A 17 0.00 -10.73 6.87
N SER A 18 -0.11 -11.28 5.66
CA SER A 18 1.03 -11.65 4.81
C SER A 18 0.64 -11.58 3.35
N GLY A 19 1.58 -11.82 2.47
CA GLY A 19 1.33 -11.87 1.03
C GLY A 19 2.48 -11.32 0.24
N MET A 20 2.17 -10.89 -1.00
CA MET A 20 3.18 -10.35 -1.90
C MET A 20 2.60 -9.22 -2.74
N VAL A 21 3.47 -8.36 -3.22
CA VAL A 21 3.14 -7.30 -4.17
C VAL A 21 4.15 -7.31 -5.28
N THR A 22 3.71 -7.01 -6.49
CA THR A 22 4.60 -6.79 -7.63
C THR A 22 4.10 -5.59 -8.42
N PHE A 23 5.03 -4.79 -8.92
CA PHE A 23 4.71 -3.60 -9.70
C PHE A 23 5.82 -3.34 -10.71
N ASP A 24 5.43 -3.03 -11.95
CA ASP A 24 6.37 -2.71 -13.02
C ASP A 24 6.25 -1.22 -13.38
N PRO A 25 7.27 -0.41 -13.02
CA PRO A 25 7.26 1.02 -13.35
C PRO A 25 7.25 1.31 -14.85
N GLU A 26 7.74 0.41 -15.69
CA GLU A 26 7.73 0.60 -17.14
C GLU A 26 6.32 0.52 -17.71
N THR A 27 5.53 -0.47 -17.28
CA THR A 27 4.17 -0.67 -17.76
C THR A 27 3.13 -0.02 -16.84
N GLN A 28 3.50 0.37 -15.62
CA GLN A 28 2.61 0.85 -14.57
C GLN A 28 1.55 -0.20 -14.18
N GLU A 29 1.89 -1.46 -14.32
CA GLU A 29 1.02 -2.57 -13.98
C GLU A 29 1.58 -3.37 -12.83
N GLY A 30 0.70 -3.91 -12.02
CA GLY A 30 1.06 -4.76 -10.91
C GLY A 30 -0.17 -5.28 -10.19
N PHE A 31 0.07 -6.15 -9.25
CA PHE A 31 -1.00 -6.68 -8.40
C PHE A 31 -0.46 -6.99 -7.02
N MET A 32 -1.39 -7.16 -6.08
CA MET A 32 -1.07 -7.59 -4.72
C MET A 32 -1.93 -8.77 -4.33
N LEU A 33 -1.31 -9.71 -3.61
CA LEU A 33 -1.98 -10.81 -2.94
C LEU A 33 -1.82 -10.58 -1.44
N ILE A 34 -2.92 -10.49 -0.72
CA ILE A 34 -2.90 -10.27 0.72
C ILE A 34 -3.70 -11.38 1.39
N LYS A 35 -3.17 -11.92 2.49
CA LYS A 35 -3.81 -12.96 3.31
C LYS A 35 -3.77 -12.54 4.77
N GLY A 36 -4.79 -12.93 5.51
CA GLY A 36 -4.83 -12.72 6.96
C GLY A 36 -5.15 -11.31 7.41
N LEU A 37 -5.49 -10.42 6.48
CA LEU A 37 -5.99 -9.10 6.84
C LEU A 37 -7.45 -9.23 7.29
N LYS A 38 -7.85 -8.46 8.29
CA LYS A 38 -9.21 -8.56 8.85
C LYS A 38 -10.25 -8.18 7.81
N PRO A 39 -11.34 -8.97 7.67
CA PRO A 39 -12.46 -8.55 6.83
C PRO A 39 -13.02 -7.21 7.28
N ASN A 40 -13.42 -6.38 6.33
CA ASN A 40 -14.01 -5.08 6.62
C ASN A 40 -15.50 -5.04 6.28
N ASP A 41 -16.22 -4.12 6.92
CA ASP A 41 -17.58 -3.78 6.52
C ASP A 41 -17.52 -2.57 5.59
N PRO A 42 -17.81 -2.75 4.27
CA PRO A 42 -17.68 -1.66 3.30
C PRO A 42 -18.56 -0.44 3.58
N ARG A 43 -19.56 -0.59 4.43
CA ARG A 43 -20.44 0.52 4.84
C ARG A 43 -19.77 1.41 5.88
N ARG A 44 -18.72 0.93 6.56
CA ARG A 44 -18.04 1.62 7.65
C ARG A 44 -16.64 2.06 7.29
N GLU A 45 -15.89 1.16 6.61
CA GLU A 45 -14.49 1.38 6.30
C GLU A 45 -14.09 0.49 5.14
N LEU A 46 -12.98 0.85 4.50
CA LEU A 46 -12.35 0.05 3.48
C LEU A 46 -10.85 0.13 3.63
N TYR A 47 -10.15 -0.67 2.84
CA TYR A 47 -8.71 -0.61 2.75
C TYR A 47 -8.30 0.20 1.52
N GLN A 48 -7.19 0.92 1.65
CA GLN A 48 -6.64 1.72 0.56
C GLN A 48 -5.14 1.45 0.44
N LEU A 49 -4.69 1.20 -0.79
CA LEU A 49 -3.27 1.02 -1.09
C LEU A 49 -2.64 2.37 -1.34
N TRP A 50 -1.45 2.56 -0.76
CA TRP A 50 -0.62 3.73 -1.00
C TRP A 50 0.75 3.29 -1.47
N ILE A 51 1.33 4.07 -2.41
CA ILE A 51 2.62 3.79 -3.01
C ILE A 51 3.52 5.00 -2.78
N TRP A 52 4.61 4.78 -2.06
CA TRP A 52 5.63 5.81 -1.89
C TRP A 52 6.62 5.71 -3.02
N ASP A 53 6.72 6.79 -3.79
CA ASP A 53 7.62 6.93 -4.93
C ASP A 53 8.79 7.80 -4.49
N GLN A 54 10.00 7.24 -4.55
CA GLN A 54 11.19 7.96 -4.13
C GLN A 54 11.41 9.24 -4.96
N ASP A 55 11.01 9.22 -6.23
CA ASP A 55 11.12 10.39 -7.11
C ASP A 55 10.21 11.55 -6.68
N ARG A 56 9.23 11.30 -5.82
CA ARG A 56 8.29 12.30 -5.29
C ARG A 56 8.62 12.77 -3.88
N GLU A 57 9.67 12.22 -3.29
CA GLU A 57 10.08 12.60 -1.94
C GLU A 57 10.73 13.98 -1.93
N PRO A 58 10.48 14.81 -0.89
CA PRO A 58 11.18 16.10 -0.73
C PRO A 58 12.68 15.93 -0.64
N ASP A 59 13.14 14.83 -0.04
CA ASP A 59 14.55 14.45 0.03
C ASP A 59 14.68 12.99 -0.43
N PRO A 60 14.89 12.76 -1.74
CA PRO A 60 14.99 11.40 -2.27
C PRO A 60 16.12 10.56 -1.69
N ALA A 61 17.17 11.20 -1.16
CA ALA A 61 18.29 10.49 -0.53
C ALA A 61 17.95 9.97 0.87
N ASN A 62 16.95 10.59 1.53
CA ASN A 62 16.52 10.22 2.88
C ASN A 62 14.99 10.19 2.96
N PRO A 63 14.35 9.20 2.32
CA PRO A 63 12.89 9.13 2.33
C PRO A 63 12.33 8.90 3.73
N SER A 64 11.22 9.59 4.05
CA SER A 64 10.57 9.52 5.35
C SER A 64 9.07 9.30 5.16
N PRO A 65 8.61 8.05 5.04
CA PRO A 65 7.24 7.75 4.64
C PRO A 65 6.14 8.31 5.55
N LEU A 66 6.42 8.50 6.83
CA LEU A 66 5.44 9.03 7.78
C LEU A 66 5.57 10.54 8.04
N ALA A 67 6.47 11.24 7.35
CA ALA A 67 6.59 12.69 7.49
C ALA A 67 5.35 13.40 6.93
N ASP A 68 4.94 14.50 7.56
CA ASP A 68 3.74 15.24 7.18
C ASP A 68 3.76 15.81 5.77
N ASN A 69 4.96 16.10 5.26
CA ASN A 69 5.14 16.68 3.92
C ASN A 69 5.32 15.63 2.82
N VAL A 70 5.14 14.34 3.15
CA VAL A 70 5.26 13.24 2.20
C VAL A 70 3.86 12.77 1.82
N HIS A 71 3.61 12.72 0.51
CA HIS A 71 2.31 12.35 -0.04
C HIS A 71 2.44 11.10 -0.91
N PRO A 72 2.10 9.92 -0.38
CA PRO A 72 2.09 8.71 -1.19
C PRO A 72 1.00 8.77 -2.27
N VAL A 73 1.19 8.01 -3.33
CA VAL A 73 0.25 7.92 -4.43
C VAL A 73 -0.84 6.91 -4.11
N ASP A 74 -2.11 7.31 -4.32
CA ASP A 74 -3.26 6.41 -4.19
C ASP A 74 -3.14 5.27 -5.21
N GLY A 75 -3.13 4.05 -4.73
CA GLY A 75 -3.04 2.84 -5.53
C GLY A 75 -4.35 2.06 -5.64
N GLY A 76 -5.46 2.65 -5.17
CA GLY A 76 -6.77 2.05 -5.24
C GLY A 76 -7.32 1.60 -3.90
N VAL A 77 -8.63 1.41 -3.86
CA VAL A 77 -9.35 0.96 -2.67
C VAL A 77 -9.83 -0.47 -2.88
N PHE A 78 -10.00 -1.22 -1.79
CA PHE A 78 -10.43 -2.60 -1.87
C PHE A 78 -11.05 -3.06 -0.56
N ASP A 79 -11.77 -4.17 -0.66
CA ASP A 79 -12.37 -4.85 0.48
C ASP A 79 -11.71 -6.20 0.70
N VAL A 80 -11.72 -6.66 1.93
CA VAL A 80 -11.23 -7.99 2.29
C VAL A 80 -12.43 -8.83 2.71
N SER A 81 -12.57 -9.99 2.06
CA SER A 81 -13.68 -10.92 2.32
C SER A 81 -13.54 -11.64 3.66
N ALA A 82 -14.59 -12.40 4.02
CA ALA A 82 -14.60 -13.20 5.23
C ALA A 82 -13.47 -14.24 5.27
N GLU A 83 -12.92 -14.64 4.12
CA GLU A 83 -11.78 -15.54 4.03
C GLU A 83 -10.45 -14.86 4.39
N GLY A 84 -10.44 -13.53 4.50
CA GLY A 84 -9.23 -12.77 4.83
C GLY A 84 -8.23 -12.66 3.70
N GLU A 85 -8.64 -12.94 2.46
CA GLU A 85 -7.76 -12.91 1.29
C GLU A 85 -8.24 -11.88 0.27
N ALA A 86 -7.29 -11.26 -0.43
CA ALA A 86 -7.57 -10.35 -1.53
C ALA A 86 -6.49 -10.48 -2.60
N ILE A 87 -6.89 -10.56 -3.86
CA ILE A 87 -6.01 -10.47 -5.03
C ILE A 87 -6.48 -9.25 -5.81
N ILE A 88 -5.64 -8.21 -5.88
CA ILE A 88 -6.09 -6.91 -6.34
C ILE A 88 -5.11 -6.33 -7.34
N PRO A 89 -5.58 -5.90 -8.53
CA PRO A 89 -4.72 -5.14 -9.42
C PRO A 89 -4.42 -3.76 -8.82
N ILE A 90 -3.19 -3.31 -8.97
CA ILE A 90 -2.80 -1.98 -8.52
C ILE A 90 -3.31 -0.95 -9.52
N ASP A 91 -3.98 0.08 -9.01
CA ASP A 91 -4.53 1.17 -9.80
C ASP A 91 -3.93 2.49 -9.31
N ALA A 92 -2.66 2.72 -9.68
CA ALA A 92 -1.96 3.94 -9.30
C ALA A 92 -2.55 5.16 -10.02
N LYS A 93 -2.97 6.16 -9.26
CA LYS A 93 -3.63 7.35 -9.80
C LYS A 93 -2.65 8.32 -10.48
N LEU A 94 -1.35 8.17 -10.17
CA LEU A 94 -0.28 8.94 -10.78
C LEU A 94 0.83 7.98 -11.21
N VAL A 95 1.66 8.39 -12.16
CA VAL A 95 2.79 7.58 -12.62
C VAL A 95 3.80 7.40 -11.51
N ILE A 96 4.18 6.15 -11.27
CA ILE A 96 5.16 5.75 -10.27
C ILE A 96 6.49 5.45 -10.96
N GLY A 97 7.55 6.16 -10.57
CA GLY A 97 8.87 5.97 -11.16
C GLY A 97 9.77 5.04 -10.37
N LYS A 98 9.81 5.20 -9.05
CA LYS A 98 10.73 4.44 -8.19
C LYS A 98 10.06 4.09 -6.86
N PRO A 99 9.20 3.06 -6.85
CA PRO A 99 8.50 2.68 -5.64
C PRO A 99 9.48 2.14 -4.59
N TYR A 100 9.35 2.59 -3.34
CA TYR A 100 10.19 2.09 -2.25
C TYR A 100 9.39 1.59 -1.06
N LEU A 101 8.08 1.87 -1.02
CA LEU A 101 7.22 1.37 0.04
C LEU A 101 5.79 1.27 -0.48
N PHE A 102 5.14 0.17 -0.16
CA PHE A 102 3.70 -0.01 -0.33
C PHE A 102 3.10 -0.15 1.06
N ALA A 103 1.96 0.49 1.28
CA ALA A 103 1.25 0.34 2.54
C ALA A 103 -0.25 0.30 2.30
N VAL A 104 -0.94 -0.40 3.18
CA VAL A 104 -2.39 -0.43 3.19
C VAL A 104 -2.86 0.29 4.44
N THR A 105 -3.80 1.22 4.27
CA THR A 105 -4.43 1.93 5.37
C THR A 105 -5.91 1.57 5.46
N VAL A 106 -6.51 1.82 6.61
CA VAL A 106 -7.96 1.72 6.82
C VAL A 106 -8.54 3.11 6.68
N GLU A 107 -9.49 3.28 5.76
CA GLU A 107 -10.06 4.57 5.42
C GLU A 107 -11.59 4.53 5.44
N ARG A 108 -12.21 5.70 5.35
CA ARG A 108 -13.66 5.83 5.24
C ARG A 108 -14.17 5.30 3.89
N PRO A 109 -15.48 4.96 3.77
CA PRO A 109 -16.04 4.53 2.50
C PRO A 109 -15.77 5.54 1.37
N GLY A 110 -15.40 5.00 0.18
CA GLY A 110 -15.01 5.82 -0.96
C GLY A 110 -13.53 6.19 -1.00
N GLY A 111 -12.80 5.93 0.08
CA GLY A 111 -11.39 6.27 0.17
C GLY A 111 -11.12 7.74 0.44
N VAL A 112 -9.86 8.13 0.42
CA VAL A 112 -9.41 9.50 0.67
C VAL A 112 -8.33 9.90 -0.33
N ALA A 113 -8.19 11.20 -0.57
CA ALA A 113 -7.11 11.72 -1.41
C ALA A 113 -5.78 11.75 -0.67
N LYS A 114 -5.82 11.92 0.64
CA LYS A 114 -4.64 11.95 1.51
C LYS A 114 -4.98 11.26 2.82
N SER A 115 -4.23 10.21 3.15
CA SER A 115 -4.40 9.48 4.41
C SER A 115 -3.72 10.23 5.56
N ASP A 116 -4.34 10.21 6.73
CA ASP A 116 -3.70 10.65 7.96
C ASP A 116 -2.76 9.58 8.53
N LYS A 117 -2.75 8.39 7.92
CA LYS A 117 -1.89 7.27 8.28
C LYS A 117 -2.08 6.81 9.74
N SER A 118 -3.31 6.96 10.26
CA SER A 118 -3.62 6.59 11.65
C SER A 118 -3.71 5.08 11.84
N GLN A 119 -3.97 4.32 10.77
CA GLN A 119 -3.98 2.86 10.78
C GLN A 119 -3.26 2.34 9.54
N VAL A 120 -2.11 1.72 9.73
CA VAL A 120 -1.27 1.16 8.67
C VAL A 120 -0.96 -0.30 9.03
N PRO A 121 -1.96 -1.19 8.86
CA PRO A 121 -1.85 -2.57 9.35
C PRO A 121 -0.80 -3.43 8.65
N ILE A 122 -0.47 -3.12 7.40
CA ILE A 122 0.44 -3.94 6.60
C ILE A 122 1.25 -3.05 5.65
N ILE A 123 2.52 -3.39 5.48
CA ILE A 123 3.42 -2.72 4.54
C ILE A 123 4.22 -3.74 3.73
N ALA A 124 4.73 -3.29 2.60
CA ALA A 124 5.69 -4.06 1.80
C ALA A 124 6.78 -3.14 1.27
N GLN A 125 8.01 -3.59 1.37
CA GLN A 125 9.15 -2.90 0.78
C GLN A 125 9.61 -3.68 -0.45
N PRO A 126 9.84 -3.00 -1.60
CA PRO A 126 10.39 -3.67 -2.76
C PRO A 126 11.73 -4.31 -2.44
N LYS A 127 11.94 -5.54 -2.95
CA LYS A 127 13.21 -6.21 -2.82
C LYS A 127 14.17 -5.67 -3.87
N PRO A 128 15.44 -5.46 -3.52
CA PRO A 128 16.42 -5.08 -4.53
C PRO A 128 16.57 -6.18 -5.58
N ASP A 129 16.81 -5.76 -6.82
CA ASP A 129 17.12 -6.71 -7.88
C ASP A 129 18.46 -7.40 -7.54
N ALA A 130 18.43 -8.72 -7.62
CA ALA A 130 19.61 -9.53 -7.34
C ALA A 130 20.62 -9.47 -8.46
#